data_c76ca9eb685900eb890ab1189198b21d
#
_entry.id   c76ca9eb685900eb890ab1189198b21d
#
_cell.length_a   1.000
_cell.length_b   1.000
_cell.length_c   1.000
_cell.angle_alpha   90.00
_cell.angle_beta   90.00
_cell.angle_gamma   90.00
#
_symmetry.space_group_name_H-M   'P 1'
#
loop_
_entity.id
_entity.type
_entity.pdbx_description
1 polymer ?
#
loop_
_entity_poly.entity_id
_entity_poly.type
_entity_poly.pdbx_seq_one_letter_code
_entity_poly.pdbx_strand_id
1 'polypeptide(L)'
;SNASGDLFFPLWLHQGILVFLEILVWFSGGWLFNRMISLLFWDTLIKKISSAPPPLLLVQLSGIAVLILTLSCIAHFVFDEPLTTIIAAAGGLGFVLGFAIQGLILDLFSGLAIQMDRPFKVGDFINCHNRFGETFIGRVEETSWRTTRLWTTERNLIIVPNSYITSTIVTNYSLPESVARFELDYTLDFSVPSDRAIRIFNAALLDSIGPKGPVASPKPKTILTGVNSDGVVYKLRYFLEPTEVSPSKARNTINANVIHHLVNAGMSHSYAKQDIFLGKMPKRQKSWDNKADRMDLLSNIALFKDFSTELLEAITNSFHLKELKPEEVLMNQGDDGESLFVLVEGLLEVSIQIEGEKKHLTFLRPGSFLGEMALLTGEKRSADVTSSTESLVGELT
;
A
#
# COMPACT_ATOMS: atom_id res chain seq x y z
N SER A 1 -91.52 -2.79 57.60
CA SER A 1 -91.06 -3.79 56.65
C SER A 1 -90.47 -3.10 55.41
N ASN A 2 -89.17 -2.84 55.38
CA ASN A 2 -88.44 -2.53 54.19
C ASN A 2 -87.17 -3.40 54.17
N ALA A 3 -87.26 -4.44 53.40
CA ALA A 3 -86.09 -5.27 53.12
C ALA A 3 -85.37 -4.61 51.91
N SER A 4 -84.41 -3.76 52.21
CA SER A 4 -83.34 -3.37 51.23
C SER A 4 -82.33 -4.47 51.32
N GLY A 5 -82.38 -5.36 50.36
CA GLY A 5 -81.33 -6.37 50.13
C GLY A 5 -80.08 -5.76 49.67
N ASP A 6 -79.23 -5.25 50.56
CA ASP A 6 -77.84 -4.94 50.26
C ASP A 6 -77.11 -6.24 50.01
N LEU A 7 -76.86 -6.53 48.75
CA LEU A 7 -75.90 -7.54 48.34
C LEU A 7 -74.52 -7.06 48.81
N PHE A 8 -74.19 -7.34 50.07
CA PHE A 8 -72.87 -7.12 50.64
C PHE A 8 -71.85 -8.06 49.91
N PHE A 9 -71.40 -7.66 48.77
CA PHE A 9 -70.18 -8.25 48.28
C PHE A 9 -69.05 -7.91 49.28
N PRO A 10 -68.29 -8.85 49.77
CA PRO A 10 -67.20 -8.56 50.69
C PRO A 10 -66.21 -7.61 50.03
N LEU A 11 -65.73 -6.61 50.80
CA LEU A 11 -64.82 -5.55 50.32
C LEU A 11 -63.60 -6.05 49.48
N TRP A 12 -63.07 -7.24 49.86
CA TRP A 12 -61.97 -7.87 49.12
C TRP A 12 -62.40 -8.33 47.73
N LEU A 13 -63.66 -8.73 47.53
CA LEU A 13 -64.20 -9.15 46.24
C LEU A 13 -64.35 -7.90 45.30
N HIS A 14 -64.79 -6.77 45.85
CA HIS A 14 -64.93 -5.54 45.12
C HIS A 14 -63.53 -4.97 44.67
N GLN A 15 -62.58 -4.96 45.60
CA GLN A 15 -61.18 -4.55 45.25
C GLN A 15 -60.56 -5.51 44.23
N GLY A 16 -60.75 -6.81 44.36
CA GLY A 16 -60.24 -7.79 43.39
C GLY A 16 -60.84 -7.60 41.99
N ILE A 17 -62.11 -7.26 41.88
CA ILE A 17 -62.75 -6.97 40.58
C ILE A 17 -62.18 -5.68 39.95
N LEU A 18 -61.98 -4.63 40.75
CA LEU A 18 -61.37 -3.37 40.23
C LEU A 18 -59.99 -3.61 39.73
N VAL A 19 -59.07 -4.24 40.45
CA VAL A 19 -57.72 -4.59 40.03
C VAL A 19 -57.75 -5.45 38.75
N PHE A 20 -58.68 -6.42 38.69
CA PHE A 20 -58.82 -7.24 37.49
C PHE A 20 -59.23 -6.40 36.25
N LEU A 21 -60.18 -5.48 36.43
CA LEU A 21 -60.59 -4.57 35.34
C LEU A 21 -59.47 -3.62 34.89
N GLU A 22 -58.70 -3.08 35.83
CA GLU A 22 -57.54 -2.25 35.51
C GLU A 22 -56.49 -3.00 34.70
N ILE A 23 -56.15 -4.23 35.11
CA ILE A 23 -55.24 -5.11 34.38
C ILE A 23 -55.76 -5.35 32.94
N LEU A 24 -57.05 -5.61 32.81
CA LEU A 24 -57.69 -5.89 31.53
C LEU A 24 -57.68 -4.67 30.61
N VAL A 25 -57.84 -3.46 31.15
CA VAL A 25 -57.70 -2.19 30.41
C VAL A 25 -56.27 -2.02 29.91
N TRP A 26 -55.26 -2.22 30.74
CA TRP A 26 -53.88 -2.13 30.35
C TRP A 26 -53.48 -3.16 29.27
N PHE A 27 -53.90 -4.41 29.41
CA PHE A 27 -53.67 -5.46 28.42
C PHE A 27 -54.35 -5.16 27.08
N SER A 28 -55.59 -4.68 27.10
CA SER A 28 -56.33 -4.32 25.88
C SER A 28 -55.65 -3.11 25.18
N GLY A 29 -55.20 -2.11 25.97
CA GLY A 29 -54.44 -0.97 25.46
C GLY A 29 -53.10 -1.40 24.85
N GLY A 30 -52.35 -2.25 25.52
CA GLY A 30 -51.10 -2.81 25.02
C GLY A 30 -51.28 -3.63 23.73
N TRP A 31 -52.33 -4.48 23.70
CA TRP A 31 -52.65 -5.24 22.50
C TRP A 31 -53.02 -4.32 21.30
N LEU A 32 -53.84 -3.28 21.54
CA LEU A 32 -54.23 -2.31 20.54
C LEU A 32 -53.02 -1.53 20.01
N PHE A 33 -52.12 -1.11 20.92
CA PHE A 33 -50.86 -0.43 20.57
C PHE A 33 -49.95 -1.32 19.74
N ASN A 34 -49.79 -2.59 20.13
CA ASN A 34 -49.02 -3.56 19.34
C ASN A 34 -49.63 -3.76 17.94
N ARG A 35 -50.98 -3.82 17.84
CA ARG A 35 -51.67 -3.94 16.55
C ARG A 35 -51.48 -2.71 15.68
N MET A 36 -51.47 -1.52 16.30
CA MET A 36 -51.22 -0.24 15.61
C MET A 36 -49.76 -0.20 15.05
N ILE A 37 -48.79 -0.61 15.85
CA ILE A 37 -47.38 -0.72 15.39
C ILE A 37 -47.31 -1.72 14.22
N SER A 38 -47.94 -2.87 14.32
CA SER A 38 -47.95 -3.88 13.27
C SER A 38 -48.48 -3.32 11.93
N LEU A 39 -49.62 -2.64 11.99
CA LEU A 39 -50.27 -2.10 10.80
C LEU A 39 -49.55 -0.88 10.20
N LEU A 40 -49.17 0.09 11.05
CA LEU A 40 -48.57 1.34 10.57
C LEU A 40 -47.08 1.19 10.21
N PHE A 41 -46.34 0.52 11.08
CA PHE A 41 -44.89 0.42 10.90
C PHE A 41 -44.52 -0.77 10.00
N TRP A 42 -44.94 -1.97 10.34
CA TRP A 42 -44.52 -3.18 9.63
C TRP A 42 -45.25 -3.35 8.28
N ASP A 43 -46.57 -3.23 8.26
CA ASP A 43 -47.34 -3.49 7.05
C ASP A 43 -47.41 -2.31 6.07
N THR A 44 -47.28 -1.07 6.56
CA THR A 44 -47.40 0.09 5.70
C THR A 44 -46.01 0.69 5.37
N LEU A 45 -45.23 1.03 6.39
CA LEU A 45 -43.93 1.74 6.16
C LEU A 45 -42.86 0.80 5.61
N ILE A 46 -42.64 -0.35 6.23
CA ILE A 46 -41.56 -1.27 5.85
C ILE A 46 -41.87 -1.94 4.50
N LYS A 47 -43.11 -2.37 4.26
CA LYS A 47 -43.50 -2.93 2.95
C LYS A 47 -43.37 -1.91 1.80
N LYS A 48 -43.51 -0.61 2.07
CA LYS A 48 -43.36 0.43 1.07
C LYS A 48 -41.89 0.71 0.72
N ILE A 49 -40.98 0.50 1.69
CA ILE A 49 -39.52 0.72 1.54
C ILE A 49 -38.83 -0.54 1.00
N SER A 50 -39.27 -1.72 1.44
CA SER A 50 -38.67 -3.00 1.07
C SER A 50 -39.66 -3.84 0.28
N SER A 51 -39.23 -4.39 -0.86
CA SER A 51 -40.03 -5.33 -1.68
C SER A 51 -40.23 -6.69 -1.00
N ALA A 52 -39.52 -6.96 0.10
CA ALA A 52 -39.61 -8.20 0.86
C ALA A 52 -40.50 -8.05 2.13
N PRO A 53 -41.18 -9.10 2.56
CA PRO A 53 -41.93 -9.06 3.80
C PRO A 53 -41.01 -8.77 4.99
N PRO A 54 -41.50 -8.08 6.03
CA PRO A 54 -40.67 -7.80 7.22
C PRO A 54 -40.20 -9.08 7.88
N PRO A 55 -38.94 -9.13 8.36
CA PRO A 55 -38.44 -10.30 9.07
C PRO A 55 -39.27 -10.64 10.29
N LEU A 56 -39.75 -11.87 10.37
CA LEU A 56 -40.67 -12.34 11.43
C LEU A 56 -40.13 -12.08 12.84
N LEU A 57 -38.79 -12.21 13.01
CA LEU A 57 -38.11 -11.94 14.28
C LEU A 57 -38.26 -10.48 14.73
N LEU A 58 -38.21 -9.50 13.82
CA LEU A 58 -38.34 -8.08 14.19
C LEU A 58 -39.76 -7.75 14.60
N VAL A 59 -40.75 -8.35 13.95
CA VAL A 59 -42.17 -8.22 14.32
C VAL A 59 -42.42 -8.83 15.72
N GLN A 60 -41.83 -10.01 15.99
CA GLN A 60 -41.95 -10.66 17.30
C GLN A 60 -41.24 -9.87 18.40
N LEU A 61 -40.02 -9.34 18.14
CA LEU A 61 -39.29 -8.51 19.09
C LEU A 61 -40.04 -7.22 19.45
N SER A 62 -40.69 -6.57 18.48
CA SER A 62 -41.54 -5.41 18.75
C SER A 62 -42.73 -5.76 19.63
N GLY A 63 -43.35 -6.91 19.41
CA GLY A 63 -44.44 -7.43 20.26
C GLY A 63 -43.99 -7.72 21.70
N ILE A 64 -42.82 -8.34 21.87
CA ILE A 64 -42.22 -8.59 23.20
C ILE A 64 -41.89 -7.26 23.89
N ALA A 65 -41.36 -6.27 23.19
CA ALA A 65 -41.09 -4.96 23.78
C ALA A 65 -42.36 -4.26 24.28
N VAL A 66 -43.45 -4.31 23.49
CA VAL A 66 -44.76 -3.79 23.90
C VAL A 66 -45.32 -4.55 25.08
N LEU A 67 -45.18 -5.89 25.12
CA LEU A 67 -45.60 -6.71 26.25
C LEU A 67 -44.85 -6.31 27.52
N ILE A 68 -43.54 -6.18 27.48
CA ILE A 68 -42.71 -5.75 28.60
C ILE A 68 -43.16 -4.36 29.09
N LEU A 69 -43.40 -3.42 28.19
CA LEU A 69 -43.88 -2.08 28.52
C LEU A 69 -45.26 -2.16 29.22
N THR A 70 -46.17 -2.96 28.67
CA THR A 70 -47.49 -3.16 29.25
C THR A 70 -47.43 -3.73 30.65
N LEU A 71 -46.59 -4.77 30.87
CA LEU A 71 -46.38 -5.37 32.19
C LEU A 71 -45.74 -4.36 33.18
N SER A 72 -44.82 -3.53 32.71
CA SER A 72 -44.22 -2.47 33.51
C SER A 72 -45.25 -1.41 33.94
N CYS A 73 -46.15 -1.03 33.04
CA CYS A 73 -47.25 -0.12 33.36
C CYS A 73 -48.21 -0.73 34.38
N ILE A 74 -48.57 -2.02 34.25
CA ILE A 74 -49.40 -2.73 35.22
C ILE A 74 -48.73 -2.78 36.60
N ALA A 75 -47.44 -3.12 36.66
CA ALA A 75 -46.66 -3.17 37.90
C ALA A 75 -46.66 -1.80 38.62
N HIS A 76 -46.51 -0.72 37.86
CA HIS A 76 -46.45 0.62 38.43
C HIS A 76 -47.84 1.16 38.81
N PHE A 77 -48.81 1.11 37.90
CA PHE A 77 -50.10 1.80 38.08
C PHE A 77 -51.15 0.95 38.84
N VAL A 78 -51.04 -0.38 38.79
CA VAL A 78 -52.00 -1.28 39.47
C VAL A 78 -51.45 -1.79 40.80
N PHE A 79 -50.13 -2.07 40.88
CA PHE A 79 -49.48 -2.63 42.04
C PHE A 79 -48.61 -1.64 42.83
N ASP A 80 -48.59 -0.35 42.45
CA ASP A 80 -47.80 0.71 43.09
C ASP A 80 -46.30 0.39 43.25
N GLU A 81 -45.77 -0.48 42.35
CA GLU A 81 -44.35 -0.79 42.37
C GLU A 81 -43.52 0.41 41.97
N PRO A 82 -42.39 0.71 42.65
CA PRO A 82 -41.57 1.86 42.35
C PRO A 82 -40.91 1.73 40.98
N LEU A 83 -41.00 2.79 40.17
CA LEU A 83 -40.37 2.87 38.82
C LEU A 83 -38.88 2.51 38.84
N THR A 84 -38.19 2.81 39.95
CA THR A 84 -36.76 2.49 40.12
C THR A 84 -36.46 1.00 40.00
N THR A 85 -37.32 0.15 40.57
CA THR A 85 -37.20 -1.32 40.50
C THR A 85 -37.38 -1.82 39.06
N ILE A 86 -38.42 -1.28 38.39
CA ILE A 86 -38.72 -1.64 37.00
C ILE A 86 -37.59 -1.19 36.06
N ILE A 87 -37.08 0.05 36.22
CA ILE A 87 -35.99 0.58 35.43
C ILE A 87 -34.70 -0.20 35.69
N ALA A 88 -34.39 -0.57 36.92
CA ALA A 88 -33.21 -1.37 37.25
C ALA A 88 -33.24 -2.74 36.56
N ALA A 89 -34.38 -3.45 36.61
CA ALA A 89 -34.56 -4.74 35.94
C ALA A 89 -34.49 -4.62 34.42
N ALA A 90 -35.18 -3.62 33.85
CA ALA A 90 -35.13 -3.34 32.40
C ALA A 90 -33.74 -2.90 31.92
N GLY A 91 -33.01 -2.13 32.74
CA GLY A 91 -31.65 -1.71 32.47
C GLY A 91 -30.67 -2.87 32.38
N GLY A 92 -30.77 -3.85 33.30
CA GLY A 92 -29.95 -5.06 33.24
C GLY A 92 -30.17 -5.88 31.97
N LEU A 93 -31.45 -6.10 31.62
CA LEU A 93 -31.80 -6.80 30.37
C LEU A 93 -31.36 -5.99 29.13
N GLY A 94 -31.58 -4.67 29.14
CA GLY A 94 -31.19 -3.76 28.07
C GLY A 94 -29.68 -3.77 27.81
N PHE A 95 -28.87 -3.84 28.88
CA PHE A 95 -27.40 -3.94 28.77
C PHE A 95 -26.99 -5.23 28.05
N VAL A 96 -27.53 -6.38 28.44
CA VAL A 96 -27.23 -7.68 27.80
C VAL A 96 -27.65 -7.68 26.33
N LEU A 97 -28.87 -7.20 26.04
CA LEU A 97 -29.36 -7.08 24.65
C LEU A 97 -28.51 -6.08 23.82
N GLY A 98 -28.11 -4.96 24.42
CA GLY A 98 -27.25 -3.97 23.78
C GLY A 98 -25.92 -4.56 23.30
N PHE A 99 -25.27 -5.36 24.14
CA PHE A 99 -24.06 -6.10 23.74
C PHE A 99 -24.35 -7.11 22.64
N ALA A 100 -25.45 -7.82 22.68
CA ALA A 100 -25.79 -8.83 21.67
C ALA A 100 -26.03 -8.22 20.28
N ILE A 101 -26.57 -6.99 20.20
CA ILE A 101 -26.84 -6.30 18.92
C ILE A 101 -25.80 -5.26 18.53
N GLN A 102 -24.74 -5.07 19.33
CA GLN A 102 -23.70 -4.04 19.10
C GLN A 102 -23.13 -4.08 17.69
N GLY A 103 -22.82 -5.28 17.15
CA GLY A 103 -22.28 -5.43 15.80
C GLY A 103 -23.24 -4.94 14.72
N LEU A 104 -24.54 -5.20 14.86
CA LEU A 104 -25.54 -4.72 13.89
C LEU A 104 -25.68 -3.20 13.92
N ILE A 105 -25.61 -2.60 15.11
CA ILE A 105 -25.65 -1.14 15.27
C ILE A 105 -24.42 -0.52 14.63
N LEU A 106 -23.23 -1.09 14.85
CA LEU A 106 -22.00 -0.63 14.21
C LEU A 106 -22.08 -0.72 12.69
N ASP A 107 -22.58 -1.83 12.13
CA ASP A 107 -22.75 -1.98 10.68
C ASP A 107 -23.69 -0.91 10.10
N LEU A 108 -24.80 -0.63 10.78
CA LEU A 108 -25.79 0.37 10.37
C LEU A 108 -25.19 1.78 10.32
N PHE A 109 -24.54 2.20 11.43
CA PHE A 109 -23.91 3.53 11.48
C PHE A 109 -22.72 3.66 10.53
N SER A 110 -21.95 2.58 10.35
CA SER A 110 -20.88 2.54 9.34
C SER A 110 -21.43 2.66 7.93
N GLY A 111 -22.54 1.98 7.62
CA GLY A 111 -23.20 2.12 6.33
C GLY A 111 -23.70 3.54 6.07
N LEU A 112 -24.23 4.20 7.09
CA LEU A 112 -24.66 5.59 7.02
C LEU A 112 -23.46 6.52 6.79
N ALA A 113 -22.36 6.34 7.54
CA ALA A 113 -21.13 7.11 7.38
C ALA A 113 -20.55 6.97 5.96
N ILE A 114 -20.47 5.75 5.43
CA ILE A 114 -20.02 5.51 4.04
C ILE A 114 -20.88 6.27 3.03
N GLN A 115 -22.22 6.31 3.23
CA GLN A 115 -23.13 7.01 2.32
C GLN A 115 -23.02 8.53 2.44
N MET A 116 -22.72 9.07 3.62
CA MET A 116 -22.54 10.50 3.86
C MET A 116 -21.18 11.00 3.37
N ASP A 117 -20.10 10.37 3.79
CA ASP A 117 -18.73 10.81 3.50
C ASP A 117 -18.25 10.37 2.11
N ARG A 118 -18.88 9.33 1.56
CA ARG A 118 -18.61 8.78 0.21
C ARG A 118 -17.12 8.56 -0.08
N PRO A 119 -16.38 7.82 0.77
CA PRO A 119 -14.97 7.51 0.54
C PRO A 119 -14.78 6.70 -0.76
N PHE A 120 -15.82 6.04 -1.21
CA PHE A 120 -15.94 5.38 -2.51
C PHE A 120 -17.41 5.38 -2.98
N LYS A 121 -17.62 5.11 -4.26
CA LYS A 121 -18.93 4.99 -4.90
C LYS A 121 -19.09 3.63 -5.56
N VAL A 122 -20.31 3.25 -5.91
CA VAL A 122 -20.57 2.09 -6.77
C VAL A 122 -19.85 2.30 -8.10
N GLY A 123 -19.12 1.28 -8.53
CA GLY A 123 -18.24 1.32 -9.69
C GLY A 123 -16.76 1.56 -9.38
N ASP A 124 -16.40 2.16 -8.23
CA ASP A 124 -15.03 2.40 -7.85
C ASP A 124 -14.26 1.09 -7.60
N PHE A 125 -12.97 1.08 -7.91
CA PHE A 125 -12.08 -0.04 -7.62
C PHE A 125 -11.31 0.26 -6.32
N ILE A 126 -11.56 -0.54 -5.29
CA ILE A 126 -11.01 -0.31 -3.96
C ILE A 126 -10.21 -1.50 -3.45
N ASN A 127 -9.29 -1.22 -2.56
CA ASN A 127 -8.55 -2.21 -1.78
C ASN A 127 -8.71 -1.90 -0.29
N CYS A 128 -9.25 -2.87 0.45
CA CYS A 128 -9.41 -2.80 1.89
C CYS A 128 -8.30 -3.62 2.56
N HIS A 129 -7.51 -2.97 3.42
CA HIS A 129 -6.41 -3.60 4.13
C HIS A 129 -6.77 -3.78 5.60
N ASN A 130 -6.82 -5.01 6.10
CA ASN A 130 -6.99 -5.24 7.52
C ASN A 130 -5.66 -5.18 8.29
N ARG A 131 -5.76 -5.13 9.62
CA ARG A 131 -4.60 -5.11 10.52
C ARG A 131 -3.79 -6.41 10.51
N PHE A 132 -4.34 -7.49 9.96
CA PHE A 132 -3.71 -8.82 9.87
C PHE A 132 -3.06 -9.08 8.52
N GLY A 133 -3.03 -8.09 7.61
CA GLY A 133 -2.42 -8.22 6.28
C GLY A 133 -3.33 -8.86 5.22
N GLU A 134 -4.58 -9.19 5.54
CA GLU A 134 -5.54 -9.60 4.52
C GLU A 134 -5.99 -8.40 3.70
N THR A 135 -6.11 -8.60 2.41
CA THR A 135 -6.50 -7.55 1.47
C THR A 135 -7.65 -8.04 0.61
N PHE A 136 -8.66 -7.19 0.46
CA PHE A 136 -9.79 -7.44 -0.42
C PHE A 136 -9.79 -6.40 -1.51
N ILE A 137 -9.54 -6.82 -2.74
CA ILE A 137 -9.47 -5.94 -3.90
C ILE A 137 -10.65 -6.25 -4.83
N GLY A 138 -11.42 -5.22 -5.19
CA GLY A 138 -12.52 -5.39 -6.11
C GLY A 138 -13.22 -4.09 -6.48
N ARG A 139 -14.12 -4.19 -7.45
CA ARG A 139 -15.01 -3.11 -7.82
C ARG A 139 -16.23 -3.12 -6.90
N VAL A 140 -16.60 -1.97 -6.38
CA VAL A 140 -17.81 -1.80 -5.57
C VAL A 140 -19.03 -2.04 -6.45
N GLU A 141 -19.79 -3.10 -6.17
CA GLU A 141 -21.02 -3.44 -6.87
C GLU A 141 -22.25 -2.77 -6.24
N GLU A 142 -22.30 -2.84 -4.90
CA GLU A 142 -23.42 -2.32 -4.13
C GLU A 142 -22.96 -1.97 -2.72
N THR A 143 -23.53 -0.91 -2.15
CA THR A 143 -23.41 -0.58 -0.73
C THR A 143 -24.81 -0.52 -0.12
N SER A 144 -25.11 -1.46 0.75
CA SER A 144 -26.36 -1.52 1.52
C SER A 144 -26.18 -0.92 2.93
N TRP A 145 -27.23 -0.89 3.72
CA TRP A 145 -27.19 -0.39 5.10
C TRP A 145 -26.22 -1.17 6.03
N ARG A 146 -25.98 -2.45 5.74
CA ARG A 146 -25.15 -3.33 6.57
C ARG A 146 -23.86 -3.77 5.91
N THR A 147 -23.88 -4.00 4.59
CA THR A 147 -22.77 -4.63 3.86
C THR A 147 -22.46 -3.88 2.58
N THR A 148 -21.20 -3.90 2.21
CA THR A 148 -20.70 -3.50 0.88
C THR A 148 -20.29 -4.75 0.11
N ARG A 149 -20.69 -4.84 -1.15
CA ARG A 149 -20.38 -5.96 -2.06
C ARG A 149 -19.29 -5.55 -3.03
N LEU A 150 -18.24 -6.36 -3.10
CA LEU A 150 -17.10 -6.15 -3.98
C LEU A 150 -17.02 -7.26 -5.02
N TRP A 151 -17.01 -6.90 -6.29
CA TRP A 151 -16.76 -7.81 -7.39
C TRP A 151 -15.26 -7.92 -7.64
N THR A 152 -14.67 -9.10 -7.38
CA THR A 152 -13.23 -9.32 -7.50
C THR A 152 -12.80 -9.60 -8.93
N THR A 153 -11.48 -9.50 -9.18
CA THR A 153 -10.86 -9.87 -10.46
C THR A 153 -10.97 -11.37 -10.77
N GLU A 154 -11.22 -12.20 -9.76
CA GLU A 154 -11.42 -13.66 -9.85
C GLU A 154 -12.87 -14.05 -10.16
N ARG A 155 -13.73 -13.04 -10.42
CA ARG A 155 -15.18 -13.19 -10.65
C ARG A 155 -15.96 -13.72 -9.44
N ASN A 156 -15.48 -13.44 -8.25
CA ASN A 156 -16.17 -13.73 -7.00
C ASN A 156 -16.80 -12.45 -6.43
N LEU A 157 -17.90 -12.62 -5.70
CA LEU A 157 -18.52 -11.55 -4.93
C LEU A 157 -18.10 -11.67 -3.48
N ILE A 158 -17.36 -10.69 -2.98
CA ILE A 158 -17.03 -10.57 -1.56
C ILE A 158 -18.06 -9.67 -0.89
N ILE A 159 -18.64 -10.14 0.21
CA ILE A 159 -19.60 -9.39 1.02
C ILE A 159 -18.90 -8.98 2.31
N VAL A 160 -18.67 -7.69 2.48
CA VAL A 160 -17.94 -7.13 3.61
C VAL A 160 -18.90 -6.35 4.50
N PRO A 161 -18.96 -6.61 5.82
CA PRO A 161 -19.71 -5.76 6.76
C PRO A 161 -19.18 -4.32 6.73
N ASN A 162 -20.09 -3.34 6.79
CA ASN A 162 -19.70 -1.92 6.71
C ASN A 162 -18.83 -1.49 7.89
N SER A 163 -19.06 -2.02 9.07
CA SER A 163 -18.21 -1.79 10.26
C SER A 163 -16.76 -2.24 10.06
N TYR A 164 -16.57 -3.31 9.28
CA TYR A 164 -15.24 -3.77 8.92
C TYR A 164 -14.54 -2.78 8.00
N ILE A 165 -15.22 -2.31 6.93
CA ILE A 165 -14.66 -1.34 5.98
C ILE A 165 -14.26 -0.04 6.69
N THR A 166 -15.13 0.50 7.57
CA THR A 166 -14.85 1.75 8.29
C THR A 166 -13.74 1.62 9.33
N SER A 167 -13.43 0.41 9.78
CA SER A 167 -12.33 0.13 10.72
C SER A 167 -11.00 -0.22 10.04
N THR A 168 -10.96 -0.27 8.69
CA THR A 168 -9.78 -0.61 7.90
C THR A 168 -9.28 0.56 7.08
N ILE A 169 -8.05 0.42 6.53
CA ILE A 169 -7.54 1.39 5.55
C ILE A 169 -8.11 1.02 4.18
N VAL A 170 -8.82 1.96 3.58
CA VAL A 170 -9.36 1.81 2.23
C VAL A 170 -8.53 2.63 1.26
N THR A 171 -7.92 1.96 0.28
CA THR A 171 -7.28 2.62 -0.86
C THR A 171 -8.26 2.63 -2.02
N ASN A 172 -8.70 3.81 -2.44
CA ASN A 172 -9.54 3.98 -3.62
C ASN A 172 -8.66 4.26 -4.84
N TYR A 173 -8.64 3.34 -5.79
CA TYR A 173 -7.86 3.47 -7.03
C TYR A 173 -8.57 4.27 -8.13
N SER A 174 -9.81 4.66 -7.89
CA SER A 174 -10.61 5.48 -8.81
C SER A 174 -10.64 6.96 -8.42
N LEU A 175 -10.00 7.33 -7.30
CA LEU A 175 -9.93 8.70 -6.79
C LEU A 175 -8.49 9.06 -6.40
N PRO A 176 -8.07 10.35 -6.54
CA PRO A 176 -8.80 11.48 -7.14
C PRO A 176 -8.89 11.40 -8.67
N GLU A 177 -8.06 10.56 -9.31
CA GLU A 177 -8.05 10.30 -10.75
C GLU A 177 -8.33 8.81 -10.99
N SER A 178 -8.91 8.47 -12.14
CA SER A 178 -9.21 7.08 -12.52
C SER A 178 -7.95 6.25 -12.79
N VAL A 179 -6.81 6.92 -12.97
CA VAL A 179 -5.52 6.29 -13.27
C VAL A 179 -4.70 6.12 -12.01
N ALA A 180 -4.48 4.88 -11.60
CA ALA A 180 -3.70 4.53 -10.42
C ALA A 180 -2.31 3.99 -10.78
N ARG A 181 -1.33 4.25 -9.89
CA ARG A 181 0.05 3.74 -10.01
C ARG A 181 0.16 2.33 -9.44
N PHE A 182 0.77 1.45 -10.23
CA PHE A 182 1.15 0.10 -9.82
C PHE A 182 2.65 -0.12 -10.01
N GLU A 183 3.20 -1.09 -9.32
CA GLU A 183 4.63 -1.38 -9.34
C GLU A 183 4.85 -2.89 -9.41
N LEU A 184 5.93 -3.29 -10.12
CA LEU A 184 6.43 -4.66 -10.17
C LEU A 184 7.91 -4.65 -9.86
N ASP A 185 8.36 -5.57 -9.03
CA ASP A 185 9.77 -5.73 -8.68
C ASP A 185 10.41 -6.82 -9.53
N TYR A 186 11.60 -6.51 -10.05
CA TYR A 186 12.46 -7.42 -10.79
C TYR A 186 13.88 -7.37 -10.25
N THR A 187 14.51 -8.51 -10.13
CA THR A 187 15.92 -8.59 -9.71
C THR A 187 16.75 -9.14 -10.86
N LEU A 188 17.81 -8.42 -11.22
CA LEU A 188 18.81 -8.87 -12.19
C LEU A 188 20.16 -9.02 -11.52
N ASP A 189 20.98 -9.90 -12.10
CA ASP A 189 22.35 -10.17 -11.64
C ASP A 189 23.22 -8.90 -11.62
N PHE A 190 24.17 -8.83 -10.70
CA PHE A 190 25.13 -7.72 -10.59
C PHE A 190 26.00 -7.53 -11.85
N SER A 191 26.20 -8.57 -12.64
CA SER A 191 26.95 -8.49 -13.90
C SER A 191 26.25 -7.66 -14.99
N VAL A 192 24.94 -7.36 -14.80
CA VAL A 192 24.17 -6.57 -15.76
C VAL A 192 24.34 -5.09 -15.46
N PRO A 193 24.90 -4.27 -16.39
CA PRO A 193 24.97 -2.83 -16.20
C PRO A 193 23.58 -2.20 -16.01
N SER A 194 23.43 -1.37 -14.98
CA SER A 194 22.12 -0.82 -14.60
C SER A 194 21.45 0.01 -15.71
N ASP A 195 22.23 0.77 -16.47
CA ASP A 195 21.71 1.56 -17.59
C ASP A 195 21.13 0.66 -18.70
N ARG A 196 21.78 -0.49 -18.94
CA ARG A 196 21.29 -1.48 -19.90
C ARG A 196 19.98 -2.10 -19.42
N ALA A 197 19.91 -2.49 -18.15
CA ALA A 197 18.72 -3.04 -17.54
C ALA A 197 17.53 -2.06 -17.61
N ILE A 198 17.75 -0.80 -17.24
CA ILE A 198 16.72 0.25 -17.27
C ILE A 198 16.21 0.49 -18.70
N ARG A 199 17.09 0.51 -19.70
CA ARG A 199 16.66 0.66 -21.11
C ARG A 199 15.75 -0.48 -21.55
N ILE A 200 16.10 -1.73 -21.22
CA ILE A 200 15.32 -2.91 -21.61
C ILE A 200 13.98 -2.93 -20.90
N PHE A 201 13.95 -2.69 -19.60
CA PHE A 201 12.71 -2.63 -18.85
C PHE A 201 11.78 -1.50 -19.30
N ASN A 202 12.34 -0.32 -19.61
CA ASN A 202 11.54 0.78 -20.15
C ASN A 202 10.98 0.44 -21.54
N ALA A 203 11.73 -0.25 -22.39
CA ALA A 203 11.24 -0.71 -23.69
C ALA A 203 10.09 -1.71 -23.52
N ALA A 204 10.24 -2.69 -22.61
CA ALA A 204 9.19 -3.67 -22.29
C ALA A 204 7.92 -3.03 -21.72
N LEU A 205 8.07 -2.02 -20.85
CA LEU A 205 6.93 -1.25 -20.32
C LEU A 205 6.20 -0.49 -21.42
N LEU A 206 6.91 0.17 -22.33
CA LEU A 206 6.32 0.89 -23.45
C LEU A 206 5.62 -0.05 -24.45
N ASP A 207 6.19 -1.21 -24.70
CA ASP A 207 5.60 -2.26 -25.54
C ASP A 207 4.34 -2.88 -24.92
N SER A 208 4.17 -2.74 -23.59
CA SER A 208 3.02 -3.22 -22.85
C SER A 208 1.81 -2.27 -22.90
N ILE A 209 1.98 -1.05 -23.40
CA ILE A 209 0.90 -0.05 -23.48
C ILE A 209 -0.18 -0.52 -24.47
N GLY A 210 -1.44 -0.45 -24.06
CA GLY A 210 -2.54 -0.80 -24.93
C GLY A 210 -3.78 -1.31 -24.21
N PRO A 211 -4.77 -1.88 -24.94
CA PRO A 211 -6.09 -2.23 -24.39
C PRO A 211 -6.08 -3.30 -23.30
N LYS A 212 -4.96 -4.00 -23.13
CA LYS A 212 -4.78 -5.06 -22.11
C LYS A 212 -3.65 -4.74 -21.12
N GLY A 213 -3.09 -3.55 -21.20
CA GLY A 213 -1.90 -3.16 -20.47
C GLY A 213 -2.02 -1.78 -19.83
N PRO A 214 -0.87 -1.19 -19.47
CA PRO A 214 -0.79 0.15 -18.91
C PRO A 214 -1.30 1.24 -19.86
N VAL A 215 -1.66 2.39 -19.27
CA VAL A 215 -1.93 3.62 -20.04
C VAL A 215 -0.62 4.31 -20.43
N ALA A 216 -0.64 5.11 -21.50
CA ALA A 216 0.52 5.83 -21.98
C ALA A 216 0.88 7.06 -21.15
N SER A 217 -0.10 7.64 -20.49
CA SER A 217 0.06 8.83 -19.65
C SER A 217 -0.61 8.60 -18.28
N PRO A 218 0.11 8.82 -17.19
CA PRO A 218 1.53 9.16 -17.06
C PRO A 218 2.48 8.10 -17.63
N LYS A 219 3.65 8.53 -18.13
CA LYS A 219 4.61 7.62 -18.78
C LYS A 219 5.17 6.58 -17.81
N PRO A 220 5.08 5.28 -18.12
CA PRO A 220 5.70 4.24 -17.30
C PRO A 220 7.23 4.41 -17.27
N LYS A 221 7.86 4.00 -16.17
CA LYS A 221 9.31 4.10 -16.00
C LYS A 221 9.86 3.06 -15.05
N THR A 222 11.11 2.69 -15.26
CA THR A 222 11.88 1.83 -14.36
C THR A 222 12.77 2.67 -13.45
N ILE A 223 12.83 2.30 -12.18
CA ILE A 223 13.76 2.87 -11.21
C ILE A 223 14.55 1.74 -10.54
N LEU A 224 15.81 2.02 -10.22
CA LEU A 224 16.62 1.17 -9.35
C LEU A 224 16.26 1.51 -7.91
N THR A 225 15.89 0.51 -7.11
CA THR A 225 15.43 0.71 -5.72
C THR A 225 16.39 0.18 -4.68
N GLY A 226 17.28 -0.73 -5.05
CA GLY A 226 18.25 -1.26 -4.11
C GLY A 226 18.99 -2.48 -4.64
N VAL A 227 19.67 -3.15 -3.73
CA VAL A 227 20.39 -4.40 -3.97
C VAL A 227 20.03 -5.41 -2.88
N ASN A 228 19.99 -6.68 -3.23
CA ASN A 228 19.79 -7.78 -2.30
C ASN A 228 20.82 -8.89 -2.57
N SER A 229 20.71 -10.03 -1.88
CA SER A 229 21.60 -11.19 -2.07
C SER A 229 21.59 -11.72 -3.49
N ASP A 230 20.50 -11.56 -4.22
CA ASP A 230 20.28 -12.16 -5.54
C ASP A 230 20.68 -11.21 -6.68
N GLY A 231 20.86 -9.92 -6.38
CA GLY A 231 21.24 -8.94 -7.38
C GLY A 231 20.71 -7.53 -7.14
N VAL A 232 20.58 -6.79 -8.23
CA VAL A 232 20.08 -5.41 -8.25
C VAL A 232 18.57 -5.41 -8.46
N VAL A 233 17.84 -4.71 -7.56
CA VAL A 233 16.37 -4.64 -7.57
C VAL A 233 15.91 -3.43 -8.36
N TYR A 234 15.09 -3.68 -9.37
CA TYR A 234 14.45 -2.68 -10.20
C TYR A 234 12.95 -2.69 -9.95
N LYS A 235 12.37 -1.52 -9.88
CA LYS A 235 10.93 -1.33 -9.74
C LYS A 235 10.36 -0.72 -11.01
N LEU A 236 9.48 -1.48 -11.66
CA LEU A 236 8.79 -1.07 -12.86
C LEU A 236 7.49 -0.38 -12.47
N ARG A 237 7.43 0.93 -12.62
CA ARG A 237 6.26 1.75 -12.33
C ARG A 237 5.42 1.90 -13.58
N TYR A 238 4.15 1.56 -13.48
CA TYR A 238 3.20 1.72 -14.55
C TYR A 238 1.87 2.25 -14.01
N PHE A 239 1.06 2.74 -14.90
CA PHE A 239 -0.20 3.36 -14.57
C PHE A 239 -1.33 2.62 -15.27
N LEU A 240 -2.44 2.45 -14.57
CA LEU A 240 -3.54 1.62 -15.01
C LEU A 240 -4.86 2.27 -14.59
N GLU A 241 -5.88 2.10 -15.41
CA GLU A 241 -7.27 2.38 -15.06
C GLU A 241 -7.93 1.05 -14.63
N PRO A 242 -8.03 0.78 -13.31
CA PRO A 242 -8.44 -0.54 -12.81
C PRO A 242 -9.88 -0.91 -13.14
N THR A 243 -10.71 0.08 -13.45
CA THR A 243 -12.09 -0.11 -13.91
C THR A 243 -12.18 -0.69 -15.31
N GLU A 244 -11.18 -0.40 -16.17
CA GLU A 244 -11.13 -0.86 -17.56
C GLU A 244 -10.27 -2.12 -17.70
N VAL A 245 -9.08 -2.13 -17.06
CA VAL A 245 -8.13 -3.23 -17.15
C VAL A 245 -7.77 -3.71 -15.75
N SER A 246 -8.05 -4.99 -15.46
CA SER A 246 -7.69 -5.55 -14.15
C SER A 246 -6.18 -5.56 -13.93
N PRO A 247 -5.71 -5.25 -12.69
CA PRO A 247 -4.28 -5.25 -12.36
C PRO A 247 -3.57 -6.57 -12.68
N SER A 248 -4.24 -7.72 -12.50
CA SER A 248 -3.71 -9.04 -12.81
C SER A 248 -3.43 -9.22 -14.30
N LYS A 249 -4.33 -8.74 -15.16
CA LYS A 249 -4.19 -8.83 -16.61
C LYS A 249 -3.06 -7.94 -17.13
N ALA A 250 -2.99 -6.71 -16.64
CA ALA A 250 -1.89 -5.79 -16.96
C ALA A 250 -0.54 -6.36 -16.51
N ARG A 251 -0.46 -6.91 -15.29
CA ARG A 251 0.73 -7.57 -14.76
C ARG A 251 1.18 -8.71 -15.67
N ASN A 252 0.26 -9.56 -16.13
CA ASN A 252 0.58 -10.66 -17.03
C ASN A 252 1.16 -10.15 -18.36
N THR A 253 0.58 -9.10 -18.95
CA THR A 253 1.08 -8.48 -20.19
C THR A 253 2.49 -7.93 -20.00
N ILE A 254 2.72 -7.17 -18.90
CA ILE A 254 4.04 -6.61 -18.60
C ILE A 254 5.06 -7.73 -18.38
N ASN A 255 4.74 -8.76 -17.59
CA ASN A 255 5.66 -9.86 -17.33
C ASN A 255 6.05 -10.60 -18.62
N ALA A 256 5.08 -10.86 -19.51
CA ALA A 256 5.35 -11.50 -20.79
C ALA A 256 6.31 -10.66 -21.66
N ASN A 257 6.07 -9.37 -21.77
CA ASN A 257 6.91 -8.45 -22.54
C ASN A 257 8.30 -8.29 -21.89
N VAL A 258 8.38 -8.17 -20.57
CA VAL A 258 9.67 -8.12 -19.86
C VAL A 258 10.50 -9.37 -20.15
N ILE A 259 9.92 -10.56 -20.02
CA ILE A 259 10.61 -11.82 -20.33
C ILE A 259 11.06 -11.84 -21.79
N HIS A 260 10.19 -11.44 -22.71
CA HIS A 260 10.53 -11.38 -24.15
C HIS A 260 11.72 -10.46 -24.43
N HIS A 261 11.69 -9.23 -23.86
CA HIS A 261 12.78 -8.26 -24.04
C HIS A 261 14.10 -8.71 -23.38
N LEU A 262 14.03 -9.34 -22.19
CA LEU A 262 15.22 -9.86 -21.51
C LEU A 262 15.87 -10.98 -22.30
N VAL A 263 15.07 -11.98 -22.75
CA VAL A 263 15.58 -13.12 -23.52
C VAL A 263 16.22 -12.66 -24.83
N ASN A 264 15.57 -11.76 -25.58
CA ASN A 264 16.11 -11.24 -26.83
C ASN A 264 17.36 -10.36 -26.62
N ALA A 265 17.51 -9.77 -25.44
CA ALA A 265 18.73 -9.04 -25.05
C ALA A 265 19.85 -9.98 -24.55
N GLY A 266 19.63 -11.29 -24.52
CA GLY A 266 20.59 -12.26 -23.99
C GLY A 266 20.76 -12.20 -22.47
N MET A 267 19.73 -11.76 -21.75
CA MET A 267 19.74 -11.64 -20.29
C MET A 267 18.77 -12.63 -19.66
N SER A 268 19.18 -13.20 -18.54
CA SER A 268 18.34 -14.06 -17.71
C SER A 268 17.98 -13.38 -16.40
N HIS A 269 16.90 -13.84 -15.80
CA HIS A 269 16.58 -13.54 -14.41
C HIS A 269 17.74 -13.92 -13.47
N SER A 270 17.87 -13.18 -12.39
CA SER A 270 18.73 -13.60 -11.27
C SER A 270 18.25 -14.93 -10.72
N TYR A 271 19.19 -15.78 -10.38
CA TYR A 271 18.96 -17.05 -9.68
C TYR A 271 19.86 -17.11 -8.44
N ALA A 272 19.43 -17.84 -7.42
CA ALA A 272 20.22 -18.02 -6.21
C ALA A 272 21.58 -18.64 -6.56
N LYS A 273 22.67 -17.96 -6.19
CA LYS A 273 24.05 -18.37 -6.40
C LYS A 273 24.66 -18.72 -5.08
N GLN A 274 25.45 -19.80 -5.06
CA GLN A 274 26.29 -20.17 -3.94
C GLN A 274 27.71 -20.37 -4.43
N ASP A 275 28.65 -19.65 -3.85
CA ASP A 275 30.06 -19.87 -4.07
C ASP A 275 30.52 -20.93 -3.07
N ILE A 276 30.94 -22.09 -3.57
CA ILE A 276 31.46 -23.20 -2.76
C ILE A 276 32.98 -23.21 -2.85
N PHE A 277 33.66 -22.94 -1.74
CA PHE A 277 35.12 -22.99 -1.65
C PHE A 277 35.56 -24.29 -1.00
N LEU A 278 36.33 -25.10 -1.73
CA LEU A 278 36.90 -26.36 -1.24
C LEU A 278 38.22 -26.18 -0.53
N GLY A 279 38.63 -24.96 -0.23
CA GLY A 279 39.89 -24.59 0.42
C GLY A 279 39.75 -23.32 1.22
N LYS A 280 40.84 -22.51 1.31
CA LYS A 280 40.79 -21.22 1.98
C LYS A 280 39.84 -20.26 1.20
N MET A 281 38.92 -19.68 1.92
CA MET A 281 38.02 -18.65 1.37
C MET A 281 38.84 -17.47 0.82
N PRO A 282 38.69 -17.05 -0.46
CA PRO A 282 39.39 -15.89 -0.97
C PRO A 282 39.01 -14.64 -0.18
N LYS A 283 39.92 -13.68 -0.13
CA LYS A 283 39.63 -12.39 0.50
C LYS A 283 38.47 -11.73 -0.25
N ARG A 284 37.40 -11.36 0.48
CA ARG A 284 36.23 -10.67 -0.10
C ARG A 284 36.51 -9.23 -0.50
N GLN A 285 37.51 -8.61 0.12
CA GLN A 285 37.91 -7.23 -0.17
C GLN A 285 39.26 -7.24 -0.86
N LYS A 286 39.33 -6.59 -2.02
CA LYS A 286 40.57 -6.31 -2.74
C LYS A 286 41.08 -4.96 -2.27
N SER A 287 42.40 -4.85 -2.07
CA SER A 287 43.06 -3.62 -1.64
C SER A 287 43.96 -3.08 -2.76
N TRP A 288 43.93 -1.80 -2.98
CA TRP A 288 44.81 -1.10 -3.91
C TRP A 288 46.27 -1.14 -3.46
N ASP A 289 46.59 -1.38 -2.18
CA ASP A 289 47.92 -1.53 -1.67
C ASP A 289 48.55 -2.86 -2.03
N ASN A 290 47.75 -3.88 -2.29
CA ASN A 290 48.25 -5.19 -2.68
C ASN A 290 48.44 -5.28 -4.19
N LYS A 291 49.65 -5.58 -4.68
CA LYS A 291 49.95 -5.66 -6.11
C LYS A 291 49.05 -6.60 -6.90
N ALA A 292 48.75 -7.78 -6.38
CA ALA A 292 47.89 -8.77 -7.06
C ALA A 292 46.43 -8.30 -7.14
N ASP A 293 45.92 -7.69 -6.06
CA ASP A 293 44.57 -7.12 -6.03
C ASP A 293 44.48 -5.89 -6.98
N ARG A 294 45.53 -5.06 -7.01
CA ARG A 294 45.64 -3.87 -7.85
C ARG A 294 45.57 -4.22 -9.34
N MET A 295 46.31 -5.25 -9.76
CA MET A 295 46.28 -5.73 -11.13
C MET A 295 44.86 -6.16 -11.57
N ASP A 296 44.16 -6.86 -10.69
CA ASP A 296 42.83 -7.31 -10.96
C ASP A 296 41.78 -6.14 -10.93
N LEU A 297 41.99 -5.17 -10.06
CA LEU A 297 41.17 -3.95 -10.03
C LEU A 297 41.38 -3.09 -11.27
N LEU A 298 42.64 -2.93 -11.75
CA LEU A 298 42.96 -2.21 -12.96
C LEU A 298 42.34 -2.87 -14.18
N SER A 299 42.33 -4.18 -14.28
CA SER A 299 41.72 -4.90 -15.39
C SER A 299 40.20 -4.66 -15.55
N ASN A 300 39.51 -4.21 -14.51
CA ASN A 300 38.10 -3.86 -14.55
C ASN A 300 37.82 -2.42 -15.04
N ILE A 301 38.87 -1.58 -15.16
CA ILE A 301 38.74 -0.22 -15.66
C ILE A 301 38.67 -0.28 -17.20
N ALA A 302 37.73 0.45 -17.79
CA ALA A 302 37.42 0.38 -19.22
C ALA A 302 38.66 0.64 -20.11
N LEU A 303 39.57 1.51 -19.68
CA LEU A 303 40.81 1.83 -20.37
C LEU A 303 41.78 0.65 -20.50
N PHE A 304 41.84 -0.21 -19.48
CA PHE A 304 42.81 -1.30 -19.35
C PHE A 304 42.25 -2.68 -19.65
N LYS A 305 40.97 -2.78 -19.94
CA LYS A 305 40.23 -4.05 -20.07
C LYS A 305 40.81 -4.98 -21.15
N ASP A 306 41.29 -4.42 -22.22
CA ASP A 306 41.79 -5.18 -23.38
C ASP A 306 43.33 -5.31 -23.38
N PHE A 307 44.02 -4.95 -22.29
CA PHE A 307 45.47 -5.03 -22.21
C PHE A 307 45.92 -6.44 -21.87
N SER A 308 47.10 -6.83 -22.39
CA SER A 308 47.72 -8.09 -22.06
C SER A 308 48.17 -8.14 -20.58
N THR A 309 48.29 -9.33 -20.03
CA THR A 309 48.74 -9.51 -18.64
C THR A 309 50.09 -8.89 -18.35
N GLU A 310 51.01 -8.95 -19.32
CA GLU A 310 52.34 -8.36 -19.23
C GLU A 310 52.30 -6.83 -19.15
N LEU A 311 51.44 -6.21 -19.97
CA LEU A 311 51.24 -4.76 -19.96
C LEU A 311 50.55 -4.29 -18.68
N LEU A 312 49.54 -5.02 -18.21
CA LEU A 312 48.86 -4.76 -16.93
C LEU A 312 49.84 -4.85 -15.75
N GLU A 313 50.78 -5.80 -15.80
CA GLU A 313 51.81 -5.92 -14.77
C GLU A 313 52.80 -4.73 -14.78
N ALA A 314 53.20 -4.29 -15.95
CA ALA A 314 54.04 -3.09 -16.11
C ALA A 314 53.33 -1.85 -15.54
N ILE A 315 52.07 -1.62 -15.92
CA ILE A 315 51.24 -0.52 -15.42
C ILE A 315 51.08 -0.61 -13.91
N THR A 316 50.80 -1.80 -13.37
CA THR A 316 50.64 -2.02 -11.94
C THR A 316 51.88 -1.61 -11.13
N ASN A 317 53.05 -1.80 -11.69
CA ASN A 317 54.32 -1.42 -11.06
C ASN A 317 54.59 0.09 -11.07
N SER A 318 54.07 0.80 -12.10
CA SER A 318 54.21 2.27 -12.25
C SER A 318 53.02 3.03 -11.64
N PHE A 319 52.05 2.34 -11.10
CA PHE A 319 50.81 2.95 -10.57
C PHE A 319 51.02 3.40 -9.12
N HIS A 320 51.01 4.71 -8.89
CA HIS A 320 51.17 5.32 -7.59
C HIS A 320 49.83 5.87 -7.10
N LEU A 321 49.47 5.54 -5.85
CA LEU A 321 48.28 6.06 -5.23
C LEU A 321 48.54 7.42 -4.59
N LYS A 322 47.61 8.35 -4.81
CA LYS A 322 47.60 9.68 -4.23
C LYS A 322 46.25 9.93 -3.58
N GLU A 323 46.26 10.27 -2.30
CA GLU A 323 45.07 10.70 -1.58
C GLU A 323 44.87 12.19 -1.74
N LEU A 324 43.64 12.60 -1.98
CA LEU A 324 43.25 14.00 -2.12
C LEU A 324 42.18 14.32 -1.08
N LYS A 325 42.39 15.44 -0.38
CA LYS A 325 41.36 15.97 0.53
C LYS A 325 40.28 16.70 -0.26
N PRO A 326 39.08 16.88 0.32
CA PRO A 326 38.06 17.74 -0.28
C PRO A 326 38.66 19.13 -0.64
N GLU A 327 38.30 19.67 -1.80
CA GLU A 327 38.77 20.93 -2.35
C GLU A 327 40.25 20.97 -2.75
N GLU A 328 40.98 19.85 -2.64
CA GLU A 328 42.37 19.78 -3.11
C GLU A 328 42.43 19.72 -4.65
N VAL A 329 43.32 20.54 -5.24
CA VAL A 329 43.51 20.60 -6.68
C VAL A 329 44.44 19.49 -7.12
N LEU A 330 44.03 18.68 -8.06
CA LEU A 330 44.85 17.63 -8.69
C LEU A 330 45.70 18.20 -9.82
N MET A 331 45.11 19.04 -10.67
CA MET A 331 45.81 19.73 -11.80
C MET A 331 45.10 21.02 -12.12
N ASN A 332 45.82 22.00 -12.66
CA ASN A 332 45.25 23.27 -13.16
C ASN A 332 45.27 23.32 -14.67
N GLN A 333 44.30 24.05 -15.24
CA GLN A 333 44.27 24.36 -16.65
C GLN A 333 45.54 25.11 -17.05
N GLY A 334 46.20 24.66 -18.11
CA GLY A 334 47.45 25.28 -18.63
C GLY A 334 48.74 24.72 -18.01
N ASP A 335 48.67 23.82 -17.02
CA ASP A 335 49.85 23.15 -16.49
C ASP A 335 50.44 22.20 -17.54
N ASP A 336 51.76 22.02 -17.51
CA ASP A 336 52.45 20.96 -18.25
C ASP A 336 52.27 19.65 -17.46
N GLY A 337 52.06 18.52 -18.16
CA GLY A 337 51.85 17.26 -17.43
C GLY A 337 52.05 16.02 -18.29
N GLU A 338 52.88 15.13 -17.81
CA GLU A 338 53.21 13.83 -18.42
C GLU A 338 52.52 12.63 -17.72
N SER A 339 51.61 12.90 -16.77
CA SER A 339 50.95 11.84 -16.01
C SER A 339 49.50 11.64 -16.46
N LEU A 340 49.08 10.37 -16.48
CA LEU A 340 47.69 9.95 -16.59
C LEU A 340 47.19 9.66 -15.19
N PHE A 341 45.98 10.11 -14.85
CA PHE A 341 45.34 9.82 -13.59
C PHE A 341 44.11 8.96 -13.79
N VAL A 342 43.85 8.08 -12.83
CA VAL A 342 42.65 7.23 -12.77
C VAL A 342 41.98 7.46 -11.41
N LEU A 343 40.75 7.90 -11.44
CA LEU A 343 39.97 8.01 -10.21
C LEU A 343 39.58 6.62 -9.70
N VAL A 344 40.08 6.27 -8.52
CA VAL A 344 39.86 4.99 -7.85
C VAL A 344 38.64 5.05 -6.93
N GLU A 345 38.62 6.06 -6.06
CA GLU A 345 37.54 6.31 -5.10
C GLU A 345 37.27 7.80 -4.99
N GLY A 346 36.04 8.18 -4.66
CA GLY A 346 35.65 9.58 -4.47
C GLY A 346 34.97 10.21 -5.68
N LEU A 347 35.07 11.55 -5.77
CA LEU A 347 34.45 12.35 -6.81
C LEU A 347 35.32 13.54 -7.14
N LEU A 348 35.68 13.73 -8.42
CA LEU A 348 36.42 14.89 -8.90
C LEU A 348 35.53 15.81 -9.73
N GLU A 349 35.67 17.11 -9.53
CA GLU A 349 35.05 18.14 -10.34
C GLU A 349 36.01 18.61 -11.41
N VAL A 350 35.52 18.64 -12.65
CA VAL A 350 36.25 19.23 -13.79
C VAL A 350 35.65 20.59 -14.11
N SER A 351 36.48 21.61 -14.18
CA SER A 351 36.09 22.97 -14.52
C SER A 351 37.11 23.63 -15.47
N ILE A 352 36.68 24.64 -16.19
CA ILE A 352 37.53 25.45 -17.04
C ILE A 352 37.42 26.92 -16.69
N GLN A 353 38.46 27.67 -16.91
CA GLN A 353 38.44 29.13 -16.81
C GLN A 353 38.21 29.73 -18.19
N ILE A 354 37.10 30.46 -18.32
CA ILE A 354 36.73 31.20 -19.52
C ILE A 354 36.57 32.67 -19.13
N GLU A 355 37.34 33.56 -19.71
CA GLU A 355 37.28 35.02 -19.46
C GLU A 355 37.39 35.40 -17.96
N GLY A 356 38.06 34.57 -17.16
CA GLY A 356 38.24 34.79 -15.71
C GLY A 356 37.17 34.22 -14.83
N GLU A 357 36.12 33.58 -15.38
CA GLU A 357 35.10 32.86 -14.62
C GLU A 357 35.31 31.36 -14.65
N LYS A 358 35.23 30.72 -13.48
CA LYS A 358 35.28 29.26 -13.35
C LYS A 358 33.95 28.63 -13.75
N LYS A 359 33.94 27.86 -14.83
CA LYS A 359 32.75 27.15 -15.32
C LYS A 359 32.86 25.64 -15.06
N HIS A 360 31.92 25.10 -14.31
CA HIS A 360 31.81 23.67 -14.11
C HIS A 360 31.47 22.93 -15.41
N LEU A 361 32.18 21.85 -15.71
CA LEU A 361 31.94 20.99 -16.87
C LEU A 361 31.24 19.69 -16.49
N THR A 362 31.84 18.91 -15.59
CA THR A 362 31.33 17.60 -15.21
C THR A 362 31.97 17.10 -13.93
N PHE A 363 31.35 16.05 -13.36
CA PHE A 363 31.95 15.24 -12.30
C PHE A 363 32.48 13.94 -12.85
N LEU A 364 33.72 13.59 -12.46
CA LEU A 364 34.32 12.29 -12.73
C LEU A 364 34.03 11.32 -11.57
N ARG A 365 33.69 10.10 -11.93
CA ARG A 365 33.34 9.01 -11.00
C ARG A 365 34.46 7.96 -10.98
N PRO A 366 34.52 7.09 -9.98
CA PRO A 366 35.47 5.96 -9.94
C PRO A 366 35.45 5.16 -11.23
N GLY A 367 36.66 4.84 -11.74
CA GLY A 367 36.89 4.23 -13.04
C GLY A 367 37.05 5.21 -14.19
N SER A 368 36.86 6.51 -13.97
CA SER A 368 37.19 7.54 -14.95
C SER A 368 38.72 7.80 -14.99
N PHE A 369 39.23 8.12 -16.16
CA PHE A 369 40.62 8.53 -16.36
C PHE A 369 40.68 9.96 -16.87
N LEU A 370 41.81 10.64 -16.65
CA LEU A 370 42.01 12.04 -16.99
C LEU A 370 43.52 12.33 -17.22
N GLY A 371 43.77 13.38 -17.98
CA GLY A 371 45.14 13.78 -18.34
C GLY A 371 45.68 13.09 -19.58
N GLU A 372 44.88 12.26 -20.25
CA GLU A 372 45.23 11.52 -21.47
C GLU A 372 45.57 12.45 -22.63
N MET A 373 44.91 13.60 -22.74
CA MET A 373 45.16 14.53 -23.82
C MET A 373 46.58 15.07 -23.77
N ALA A 374 47.02 15.53 -22.61
CA ALA A 374 48.39 16.05 -22.47
C ALA A 374 49.45 14.98 -22.76
N LEU A 375 49.19 13.74 -22.36
CA LEU A 375 50.11 12.61 -22.56
C LEU A 375 50.17 12.19 -24.04
N LEU A 376 49.06 12.25 -24.79
CA LEU A 376 48.98 11.84 -26.19
C LEU A 376 49.40 12.92 -27.18
N THR A 377 49.07 14.19 -26.88
CA THR A 377 49.31 15.32 -27.81
C THR A 377 50.49 16.20 -27.43
N GLY A 378 50.98 16.08 -26.19
CA GLY A 378 51.98 17.00 -25.64
C GLY A 378 51.47 18.40 -25.36
N GLU A 379 50.12 18.57 -25.37
CA GLU A 379 49.49 19.84 -25.06
C GLU A 379 49.38 20.04 -23.55
N LYS A 380 49.14 21.28 -23.11
CA LYS A 380 48.92 21.60 -21.70
C LYS A 380 47.57 21.06 -21.19
N ARG A 381 47.46 20.93 -19.86
CA ARG A 381 46.22 20.50 -19.23
C ARG A 381 45.02 21.36 -19.68
N SER A 382 43.98 20.77 -20.16
CA SER A 382 42.81 21.43 -20.74
C SER A 382 41.80 21.97 -19.74
N ALA A 383 41.89 21.55 -18.47
CA ALA A 383 40.92 21.89 -17.42
C ALA A 383 41.55 21.84 -16.04
N ASP A 384 40.91 22.55 -15.10
CA ASP A 384 41.15 22.39 -13.66
C ASP A 384 40.42 21.15 -13.17
N VAL A 385 41.08 20.36 -12.32
CA VAL A 385 40.47 19.21 -11.66
C VAL A 385 40.67 19.32 -10.16
N THR A 386 39.55 19.34 -9.43
CA THR A 386 39.53 19.53 -7.98
C THR A 386 38.76 18.37 -7.34
N SER A 387 39.21 17.90 -6.21
CA SER A 387 38.50 16.85 -5.44
C SER A 387 37.26 17.44 -4.78
N SER A 388 36.09 16.85 -5.03
CA SER A 388 34.84 17.25 -4.38
C SER A 388 34.59 16.49 -3.07
N THR A 389 35.22 15.33 -2.90
CA THR A 389 35.16 14.50 -1.71
C THR A 389 36.56 14.01 -1.39
N GLU A 390 36.78 13.41 -0.22
CA GLU A 390 37.99 12.62 -0.02
C GLU A 390 38.11 11.58 -1.14
N SER A 391 39.20 11.60 -1.88
CA SER A 391 39.33 10.83 -3.11
C SER A 391 40.70 10.15 -3.21
N LEU A 392 40.70 8.95 -3.78
CA LEU A 392 41.91 8.20 -4.09
C LEU A 392 42.11 8.15 -5.60
N VAL A 393 43.26 8.62 -6.03
CA VAL A 393 43.62 8.72 -7.45
C VAL A 393 44.89 7.92 -7.70
N GLY A 394 44.88 7.12 -8.74
CA GLY A 394 46.11 6.46 -9.23
C GLY A 394 46.79 7.27 -10.29
N GLU A 395 48.08 7.54 -10.14
CA GLU A 395 48.94 8.26 -11.07
C GLU A 395 49.83 7.28 -11.84
N LEU A 396 49.85 7.45 -13.14
CA LEU A 396 50.74 6.75 -14.09
C LEU A 396 51.61 7.78 -14.79
N THR A 397 52.92 7.66 -14.63
CA THR A 397 53.94 8.52 -15.27
C THR A 397 54.68 7.74 -16.32
#